data_c30e262eab143b2e835ecbdca240f729
#
_entry.id   c30e262eab143b2e835ecbdca240f729
#
_cell.length_a   1.000
_cell.length_b   1.000
_cell.length_c   1.000
_cell.angle_alpha   90.00
_cell.angle_beta   90.00
_cell.angle_gamma   90.00
#
_symmetry.space_group_name_H-M   'P 1'
#
loop_
_entity.id
_entity.type
_entity.pdbx_description
1 polymer ?
#
loop_
_entity_poly.entity_id
_entity_poly.type
_entity_poly.pdbx_seq_one_letter_code
_entity_poly.pdbx_strand_id
1 'polypeptide(L)'
;MQEFPAYGNGFRMLSIFQTLIGILRLRASPADLPTSQPLLAAIFVLHATLQVLLALQFLPVRDSLPVEALVSGAFSLLWLRFVLQLFGRPERFLQTATAAFGVSCLIAPVSVPLAATVIPKSGVAVQLSPLLALVIVVGFYVVYVNARILREAIERSTTQCLLIFLAGDLLAGLIVFGLFGDGAVPAGAAARG
;
A
#
# COMPACT_ATOMS: atom_id res chain seq x y z
N MET A 1 3.14 40.30 -2.50
CA MET A 1 4.12 39.19 -2.50
C MET A 1 4.57 38.99 -1.08
N GLN A 2 4.06 37.96 -0.39
CA GLN A 2 4.55 37.61 0.96
C GLN A 2 5.70 36.62 0.77
N GLU A 3 6.91 37.05 1.08
CA GLU A 3 8.08 36.17 1.20
C GLU A 3 7.85 35.21 2.37
N PHE A 4 7.62 33.95 2.07
CA PHE A 4 7.62 32.92 3.10
C PHE A 4 9.07 32.71 3.57
N PRO A 5 9.33 32.79 4.88
CA PRO A 5 10.66 32.56 5.40
C PRO A 5 11.14 31.16 5.03
N ALA A 6 12.39 31.05 4.59
CA ALA A 6 13.07 29.79 4.27
C ALA A 6 13.26 28.94 5.54
N TYR A 7 12.20 28.31 6.00
CA TYR A 7 12.27 27.28 7.06
C TYR A 7 13.04 26.06 6.50
N GLY A 8 14.10 25.67 7.21
CA GLY A 8 15.00 24.61 6.79
C GLY A 8 14.29 23.29 6.47
N ASN A 9 14.89 22.51 5.56
CA ASN A 9 14.34 21.26 5.01
C ASN A 9 13.84 20.25 6.08
N GLY A 10 14.39 20.29 7.30
CA GLY A 10 13.94 19.45 8.43
C GLY A 10 12.53 19.77 8.93
N PHE A 11 12.10 21.03 8.91
CA PHE A 11 10.75 21.42 9.33
C PHE A 11 9.68 20.94 8.35
N ARG A 12 10.00 20.92 7.05
CA ARG A 12 9.08 20.41 6.01
C ARG A 12 8.87 18.90 6.10
N MET A 13 9.93 18.14 6.39
CA MET A 13 9.84 16.68 6.54
C MET A 13 8.99 16.28 7.75
N LEU A 14 9.18 16.97 8.89
CA LEU A 14 8.39 16.74 10.10
C LEU A 14 6.90 17.02 9.85
N SER A 15 6.59 18.10 9.14
CA SER A 15 5.22 18.46 8.77
C SER A 15 4.56 17.39 7.89
N ILE A 16 5.26 16.85 6.88
CA ILE A 16 4.76 15.77 6.03
C ILE A 16 4.46 14.52 6.88
N PHE A 17 5.37 14.14 7.75
CA PHE A 17 5.20 12.98 8.63
C PHE A 17 4.01 13.15 9.58
N GLN A 18 3.84 14.33 10.16
CA GLN A 18 2.68 14.65 11.00
C GLN A 18 1.37 14.58 10.21
N THR A 19 1.34 15.09 8.97
CA THR A 19 0.18 15.00 8.08
C THR A 19 -0.15 13.54 7.76
N LEU A 20 0.84 12.70 7.43
CA LEU A 20 0.61 11.27 7.17
C LEU A 20 0.07 10.54 8.40
N ILE A 21 0.58 10.82 9.60
CA ILE A 21 0.00 10.30 10.85
C ILE A 21 -1.42 10.83 11.05
N GLY A 22 -1.67 12.09 10.72
CA GLY A 22 -3.01 12.69 10.76
C GLY A 22 -3.99 11.98 9.83
N ILE A 23 -3.57 11.67 8.60
CA ILE A 23 -4.36 10.90 7.62
C ILE A 23 -4.63 9.49 8.15
N LEU A 24 -3.59 8.82 8.66
CA LEU A 24 -3.72 7.50 9.28
C LEU A 24 -4.72 7.52 10.44
N ARG A 25 -4.76 8.59 11.24
CA ARG A 25 -5.72 8.78 12.34
C ARG A 25 -7.06 9.37 11.90
N LEU A 26 -7.29 9.53 10.59
CA LEU A 26 -8.50 10.10 9.99
C LEU A 26 -8.78 11.56 10.43
N ARG A 27 -7.73 12.33 10.74
CA ARG A 27 -7.80 13.71 11.25
C ARG A 27 -7.24 14.75 10.27
N ALA A 28 -6.54 14.31 9.22
CA ALA A 28 -5.98 15.16 8.17
C ALA A 28 -6.44 14.67 6.80
N SER A 29 -6.34 15.55 5.79
CA SER A 29 -6.72 15.28 4.40
C SER A 29 -5.48 15.03 3.53
N PRO A 30 -5.57 14.18 2.48
CA PRO A 30 -4.56 14.12 1.43
C PRO A 30 -4.27 15.48 0.79
N ALA A 31 -5.24 16.40 0.75
CA ALA A 31 -5.08 17.75 0.23
C ALA A 31 -4.08 18.62 1.03
N ASP A 32 -3.80 18.24 2.29
CA ASP A 32 -2.82 18.93 3.13
C ASP A 32 -1.36 18.58 2.76
N LEU A 33 -1.17 17.58 1.88
CA LEU A 33 0.15 17.20 1.37
C LEU A 33 0.57 18.06 0.17
N PRO A 34 1.87 18.37 0.04
CA PRO A 34 2.35 19.13 -1.10
C PRO A 34 2.22 18.34 -2.41
N THR A 35 1.84 19.04 -3.49
CA THR A 35 1.81 18.50 -4.87
C THR A 35 3.22 18.44 -5.44
N SER A 36 4.00 17.42 -5.05
CA SER A 36 5.42 17.33 -5.41
C SER A 36 5.74 15.94 -6.01
N GLN A 37 6.17 15.94 -7.28
CA GLN A 37 6.64 14.72 -7.95
C GLN A 37 7.87 14.09 -7.25
N PRO A 38 8.90 14.87 -6.86
CA PRO A 38 10.03 14.32 -6.12
C PRO A 38 9.63 13.68 -4.80
N LEU A 39 8.64 14.25 -4.10
CA LEU A 39 8.13 13.68 -2.86
C LEU A 39 7.44 12.33 -3.11
N LEU A 40 6.57 12.26 -4.11
CA LEU A 40 5.92 11.00 -4.49
C LEU A 40 6.98 9.93 -4.86
N ALA A 41 7.98 10.29 -5.68
CA ALA A 41 9.04 9.37 -6.06
C ALA A 41 9.83 8.86 -4.84
N ALA A 42 10.19 9.74 -3.91
CA ALA A 42 10.91 9.38 -2.69
C ALA A 42 10.07 8.43 -1.81
N ILE A 43 8.78 8.74 -1.61
CA ILE A 43 7.87 7.90 -0.81
C ILE A 43 7.62 6.55 -1.51
N PHE A 44 7.50 6.54 -2.84
CA PHE A 44 7.33 5.30 -3.60
C PHE A 44 8.56 4.38 -3.47
N VAL A 45 9.78 4.94 -3.63
CA VAL A 45 11.03 4.18 -3.43
C VAL A 45 11.13 3.68 -1.99
N LEU A 46 10.83 4.53 -1.01
CA LEU A 46 10.81 4.13 0.40
C LEU A 46 9.81 2.98 0.63
N HIS A 47 8.60 3.08 0.08
CA HIS A 47 7.58 2.04 0.17
C HIS A 47 8.06 0.71 -0.43
N ALA A 48 8.56 0.73 -1.67
CA ALA A 48 9.05 -0.48 -2.34
C ALA A 48 10.23 -1.12 -1.57
N THR A 49 11.19 -0.31 -1.13
CA THR A 49 12.32 -0.78 -0.32
C THR A 49 11.86 -1.41 1.00
N LEU A 50 10.95 -0.73 1.70
CA LEU A 50 10.42 -1.20 2.98
C LEU A 50 9.66 -2.52 2.80
N GLN A 51 8.84 -2.65 1.76
CA GLN A 51 8.10 -3.89 1.45
C GLN A 51 9.07 -5.06 1.20
N VAL A 52 10.12 -4.84 0.40
CA VAL A 52 11.14 -5.87 0.14
C VAL A 52 11.87 -6.26 1.43
N LEU A 53 12.35 -5.29 2.21
CA LEU A 53 13.07 -5.56 3.46
C LEU A 53 12.21 -6.34 4.45
N LEU A 54 10.96 -5.94 4.64
CA LEU A 54 10.03 -6.63 5.52
C LEU A 54 9.68 -8.03 4.99
N ALA A 55 9.49 -8.18 3.68
CA ALA A 55 9.23 -9.48 3.08
C ALA A 55 10.42 -10.43 3.27
N LEU A 56 11.65 -9.99 3.03
CA LEU A 56 12.86 -10.78 3.24
C LEU A 56 13.05 -11.21 4.71
N GLN A 57 12.59 -10.40 5.66
CA GLN A 57 12.74 -10.70 7.09
C GLN A 57 11.66 -11.64 7.62
N PHE A 58 10.42 -11.52 7.14
CA PHE A 58 9.27 -12.17 7.75
C PHE A 58 8.58 -13.22 6.87
N LEU A 59 8.83 -13.22 5.55
CA LEU A 59 8.21 -14.12 4.61
C LEU A 59 9.23 -15.11 4.03
N PRO A 60 8.79 -16.24 3.46
CA PRO A 60 9.67 -17.15 2.71
C PRO A 60 10.38 -16.40 1.59
N VAL A 61 11.71 -16.50 1.56
CA VAL A 61 12.54 -15.81 0.57
C VAL A 61 12.24 -16.36 -0.83
N ARG A 62 11.96 -15.46 -1.77
CA ARG A 62 11.82 -15.74 -3.21
C ARG A 62 12.63 -14.71 -3.97
N ASP A 63 13.31 -15.14 -5.02
CA ASP A 63 14.13 -14.24 -5.86
C ASP A 63 13.28 -13.18 -6.58
N SER A 64 11.98 -13.45 -6.76
CA SER A 64 11.01 -12.55 -7.41
C SER A 64 10.53 -11.40 -6.52
N LEU A 65 10.71 -11.44 -5.18
CA LEU A 65 10.15 -10.46 -4.24
C LEU A 65 10.40 -8.99 -4.62
N PRO A 66 11.60 -8.57 -5.04
CA PRO A 66 11.82 -7.17 -5.42
C PRO A 66 11.01 -6.77 -6.66
N VAL A 67 10.89 -7.68 -7.63
CA VAL A 67 10.14 -7.44 -8.87
C VAL A 67 8.63 -7.45 -8.58
N GLU A 68 8.15 -8.36 -7.75
CA GLU A 68 6.74 -8.41 -7.29
C GLU A 68 6.34 -7.10 -6.61
N ALA A 69 7.17 -6.57 -5.71
CA ALA A 69 6.91 -5.31 -5.01
C ALA A 69 6.86 -4.12 -5.99
N LEU A 70 7.76 -4.08 -6.97
CA LEU A 70 7.77 -3.03 -8.00
C LEU A 70 6.57 -3.13 -8.93
N VAL A 71 6.22 -4.33 -9.39
CA VAL A 71 5.05 -4.56 -10.26
C VAL A 71 3.76 -4.17 -9.54
N SER A 72 3.58 -4.62 -8.31
CA SER A 72 2.40 -4.29 -7.50
C SER A 72 2.32 -2.78 -7.24
N GLY A 73 3.42 -2.14 -6.85
CA GLY A 73 3.47 -0.70 -6.61
C GLY A 73 3.21 0.12 -7.88
N ALA A 74 3.82 -0.25 -9.03
CA ALA A 74 3.59 0.40 -10.31
C ALA A 74 2.13 0.25 -10.77
N PHE A 75 1.55 -0.95 -10.63
CA PHE A 75 0.14 -1.17 -10.92
C PHE A 75 -0.75 -0.30 -10.03
N SER A 76 -0.48 -0.20 -8.74
CA SER A 76 -1.25 0.64 -7.81
C SER A 76 -1.21 2.12 -8.20
N LEU A 77 -0.05 2.64 -8.67
CA LEU A 77 0.05 3.99 -9.22
C LEU A 77 -0.80 4.17 -10.48
N LEU A 78 -0.71 3.22 -11.42
CA LEU A 78 -1.47 3.26 -12.67
C LEU A 78 -2.98 3.16 -12.41
N TRP A 79 -3.40 2.26 -11.51
CA TRP A 79 -4.78 2.11 -11.09
C TRP A 79 -5.34 3.39 -10.47
N LEU A 80 -4.59 3.98 -9.53
CA LEU A 80 -5.00 5.23 -8.89
C LEU A 80 -5.11 6.37 -9.90
N ARG A 81 -4.15 6.49 -10.83
CA ARG A 81 -4.19 7.47 -11.92
C ARG A 81 -5.39 7.25 -12.82
N PHE A 82 -5.66 6.00 -13.21
CA PHE A 82 -6.81 5.63 -14.02
C PHE A 82 -8.13 6.02 -13.33
N VAL A 83 -8.29 5.66 -12.06
CA VAL A 83 -9.49 5.99 -11.28
C VAL A 83 -9.68 7.51 -11.21
N LEU A 84 -8.64 8.27 -10.88
CA LEU A 84 -8.73 9.73 -10.79
C LEU A 84 -9.07 10.37 -12.15
N GLN A 85 -8.55 9.85 -13.25
CA GLN A 85 -8.93 10.28 -14.60
C GLN A 85 -10.39 9.96 -14.91
N LEU A 86 -10.86 8.76 -14.58
CA LEU A 86 -12.24 8.32 -14.78
C LEU A 86 -13.26 9.22 -14.07
N PHE A 87 -12.88 9.71 -12.88
CA PHE A 87 -13.73 10.62 -12.08
C PHE A 87 -13.44 12.11 -12.35
N GLY A 88 -12.59 12.45 -13.34
CA GLY A 88 -12.32 13.84 -13.74
C GLY A 88 -11.49 14.63 -12.72
N ARG A 89 -10.66 13.96 -11.93
CA ARG A 89 -9.82 14.59 -10.88
C ARG A 89 -8.31 14.25 -11.01
N PRO A 90 -7.74 14.27 -12.23
CA PRO A 90 -6.33 13.89 -12.44
C PRO A 90 -5.34 14.79 -11.68
N GLU A 91 -5.72 16.03 -11.38
CA GLU A 91 -4.89 17.01 -10.65
C GLU A 91 -4.59 16.58 -9.22
N ARG A 92 -5.44 15.75 -8.61
CA ARG A 92 -5.27 15.25 -7.23
C ARG A 92 -4.35 14.03 -7.13
N PHE A 93 -3.83 13.54 -8.26
CA PHE A 93 -3.05 12.31 -8.31
C PHE A 93 -1.82 12.34 -7.39
N LEU A 94 -1.01 13.40 -7.44
CA LEU A 94 0.22 13.49 -6.65
C LEU A 94 -0.04 13.41 -5.15
N GLN A 95 -1.02 14.16 -4.66
CA GLN A 95 -1.38 14.18 -3.25
C GLN A 95 -1.97 12.85 -2.80
N THR A 96 -2.90 12.29 -3.58
CA THR A 96 -3.57 11.02 -3.27
C THR A 96 -2.59 9.86 -3.26
N ALA A 97 -1.71 9.78 -4.27
CA ALA A 97 -0.68 8.74 -4.33
C ALA A 97 0.34 8.88 -3.20
N THR A 98 0.80 10.11 -2.91
CA THR A 98 1.72 10.38 -1.79
C THR A 98 1.08 9.98 -0.45
N ALA A 99 -0.21 10.27 -0.24
CA ALA A 99 -0.94 9.86 0.96
C ALA A 99 -1.04 8.34 1.08
N ALA A 100 -1.46 7.65 0.02
CA ALA A 100 -1.66 6.20 0.03
C ALA A 100 -0.35 5.45 0.30
N PHE A 101 0.72 5.75 -0.44
CA PHE A 101 2.03 5.12 -0.22
C PHE A 101 2.68 5.52 1.10
N GLY A 102 2.53 6.79 1.52
CA GLY A 102 3.04 7.27 2.80
C GLY A 102 2.38 6.59 3.99
N VAL A 103 1.05 6.45 3.98
CA VAL A 103 0.31 5.71 5.00
C VAL A 103 0.71 4.23 4.99
N SER A 104 0.90 3.63 3.81
CA SER A 104 1.38 2.25 3.69
C SER A 104 2.76 2.06 4.31
N CYS A 105 3.68 3.00 4.15
CA CYS A 105 4.99 2.97 4.82
C CYS A 105 4.87 3.00 6.34
N LEU A 106 3.91 3.75 6.89
CA LEU A 106 3.70 3.83 8.35
C LEU A 106 3.12 2.54 8.94
N ILE A 107 2.27 1.85 8.18
CA ILE A 107 1.57 0.65 8.64
C ILE A 107 2.39 -0.62 8.38
N ALA A 108 3.18 -0.68 7.31
CA ALA A 108 3.91 -1.88 6.89
C ALA A 108 4.75 -2.52 8.00
N PRO A 109 5.49 -1.77 8.85
CA PRO A 109 6.28 -2.35 9.94
C PRO A 109 5.45 -3.11 10.99
N VAL A 110 4.14 -2.84 11.06
CA VAL A 110 3.21 -3.53 11.96
C VAL A 110 2.45 -4.62 11.21
N SER A 111 1.91 -4.31 10.03
CA SER A 111 1.03 -5.22 9.29
C SER A 111 1.77 -6.43 8.70
N VAL A 112 3.00 -6.25 8.19
CA VAL A 112 3.74 -7.37 7.55
C VAL A 112 4.20 -8.41 8.59
N PRO A 113 4.88 -8.06 9.71
CA PRO A 113 5.19 -9.02 10.74
C PRO A 113 3.96 -9.71 11.32
N LEU A 114 2.88 -8.95 11.54
CA LEU A 114 1.64 -9.48 12.06
C LEU A 114 1.01 -10.49 11.09
N ALA A 115 0.95 -10.17 9.79
CA ALA A 115 0.47 -11.10 8.75
C ALA A 115 1.33 -12.37 8.68
N ALA A 116 2.65 -12.24 8.79
CA ALA A 116 3.58 -13.37 8.76
C ALA A 116 3.34 -14.40 9.89
N THR A 117 2.77 -13.96 11.03
CA THR A 117 2.46 -14.88 12.14
C THR A 117 1.30 -15.82 11.86
N VAL A 118 0.42 -15.48 10.90
CA VAL A 118 -0.80 -16.26 10.56
C VAL A 118 -0.69 -16.95 9.21
N ILE A 119 0.38 -16.70 8.43
CA ILE A 119 0.64 -17.42 7.18
C ILE A 119 0.93 -18.90 7.54
N PRO A 120 0.15 -19.85 7.01
CA PRO A 120 0.37 -21.27 7.33
C PRO A 120 1.76 -21.69 6.86
N LYS A 121 2.54 -22.27 7.74
CA LYS A 121 3.68 -23.09 7.34
C LYS A 121 3.11 -24.31 6.62
N SER A 122 3.73 -24.69 5.49
CA SER A 122 3.25 -25.74 4.58
C SER A 122 2.57 -26.93 5.31
N GLY A 123 1.32 -27.23 4.96
CA GLY A 123 0.57 -28.36 5.48
C GLY A 123 -0.24 -28.14 6.76
N VAL A 124 -0.19 -26.94 7.35
CA VAL A 124 -0.98 -26.60 8.55
C VAL A 124 -2.20 -25.79 8.13
N ALA A 125 -3.39 -26.21 8.55
CA ALA A 125 -4.61 -25.43 8.34
C ALA A 125 -4.56 -24.11 9.12
N VAL A 126 -5.12 -23.03 8.54
CA VAL A 126 -5.27 -21.75 9.22
C VAL A 126 -6.17 -21.95 10.44
N GLN A 127 -5.60 -21.79 11.65
CA GLN A 127 -6.37 -21.88 12.88
C GLN A 127 -7.00 -20.53 13.22
N LEU A 128 -8.26 -20.57 13.64
CA LEU A 128 -8.94 -19.42 14.21
C LEU A 128 -8.24 -19.05 15.53
N SER A 129 -7.47 -17.99 15.52
CA SER A 129 -6.73 -17.48 16.67
C SER A 129 -7.06 -16.00 16.90
N PRO A 130 -6.88 -15.47 18.11
CA PRO A 130 -7.01 -14.04 18.37
C PRO A 130 -6.07 -13.19 17.49
N LEU A 131 -4.91 -13.76 17.13
CA LEU A 131 -3.94 -13.12 16.23
C LEU A 131 -4.51 -12.98 14.81
N LEU A 132 -5.18 -14.00 14.29
CA LEU A 132 -5.86 -13.92 12.98
C LEU A 132 -6.94 -12.83 12.99
N ALA A 133 -7.73 -12.75 14.08
CA ALA A 133 -8.71 -11.68 14.22
C ALA A 133 -8.05 -10.29 14.21
N LEU A 134 -6.92 -10.12 14.86
CA LEU A 134 -6.14 -8.88 14.84
C LEU A 134 -5.63 -8.54 13.45
N VAL A 135 -5.09 -9.52 12.70
CA VAL A 135 -4.66 -9.34 11.29
C VAL A 135 -5.82 -8.85 10.44
N ILE A 136 -6.99 -9.47 10.58
CA ILE A 136 -8.20 -9.08 9.85
C ILE A 136 -8.60 -7.64 10.18
N VAL A 137 -8.63 -7.28 11.47
CA VAL A 137 -8.98 -5.91 11.90
C VAL A 137 -8.00 -4.88 11.35
N VAL A 138 -6.68 -5.15 11.43
CA VAL A 138 -5.65 -4.26 10.88
C VAL A 138 -5.80 -4.16 9.36
N GLY A 139 -6.04 -5.27 8.67
CA GLY A 139 -6.27 -5.29 7.22
C GLY A 139 -7.48 -4.44 6.82
N PHE A 140 -8.62 -4.61 7.49
CA PHE A 140 -9.81 -3.79 7.26
C PHE A 140 -9.55 -2.30 7.54
N TYR A 141 -8.78 -1.99 8.57
CA TYR A 141 -8.42 -0.61 8.88
C TYR A 141 -7.58 0.01 7.76
N VAL A 142 -6.58 -0.70 7.24
CA VAL A 142 -5.75 -0.24 6.10
C VAL A 142 -6.60 0.03 4.87
N VAL A 143 -7.48 -0.91 4.53
CA VAL A 143 -8.42 -0.77 3.39
C VAL A 143 -9.34 0.43 3.59
N TYR A 144 -9.87 0.62 4.81
CA TYR A 144 -10.73 1.75 5.13
C TYR A 144 -10.01 3.10 5.03
N VAL A 145 -8.77 3.21 5.52
CA VAL A 145 -7.97 4.44 5.41
C VAL A 145 -7.71 4.79 3.94
N ASN A 146 -7.34 3.81 3.11
CA ASN A 146 -7.12 4.02 1.69
C ASN A 146 -8.42 4.39 0.94
N ALA A 147 -9.55 3.77 1.30
CA ALA A 147 -10.86 4.17 0.78
C ALA A 147 -11.23 5.61 1.17
N ARG A 148 -10.87 6.05 2.38
CA ARG A 148 -11.05 7.44 2.83
C ARG A 148 -10.17 8.42 2.05
N ILE A 149 -8.90 8.08 1.81
CA ILE A 149 -7.99 8.86 0.97
C ILE A 149 -8.60 9.04 -0.43
N LEU A 150 -9.08 7.94 -1.04
CA LEU A 150 -9.69 7.97 -2.36
C LEU A 150 -11.01 8.76 -2.35
N ARG A 151 -11.84 8.60 -1.31
CA ARG A 151 -13.10 9.35 -1.15
C ARG A 151 -12.89 10.86 -1.20
N GLU A 152 -11.89 11.36 -0.51
CA GLU A 152 -11.58 12.78 -0.49
C GLU A 152 -11.05 13.27 -1.85
N ALA A 153 -10.40 12.38 -2.61
CA ALA A 153 -9.89 12.70 -3.94
C ALA A 153 -10.99 12.76 -5.02
N ILE A 154 -11.93 11.79 -5.02
CA ILE A 154 -12.96 11.68 -6.07
C ILE A 154 -14.35 12.16 -5.64
N GLU A 155 -14.52 12.58 -4.38
CA GLU A 155 -15.77 13.13 -3.82
C GLU A 155 -16.97 12.16 -3.99
N ARG A 156 -16.74 10.88 -3.73
CA ARG A 156 -17.74 9.81 -3.82
C ARG A 156 -18.03 9.18 -2.45
N SER A 157 -19.01 8.29 -2.38
CA SER A 157 -19.32 7.59 -1.13
C SER A 157 -18.16 6.69 -0.68
N THR A 158 -18.01 6.50 0.63
CA THR A 158 -16.97 5.61 1.19
C THR A 158 -17.11 4.19 0.66
N THR A 159 -18.34 3.70 0.49
CA THR A 159 -18.61 2.34 -0.04
C THR A 159 -18.12 2.19 -1.49
N GLN A 160 -18.36 3.18 -2.35
CA GLN A 160 -17.84 3.14 -3.72
C GLN A 160 -16.32 3.15 -3.74
N CYS A 161 -15.68 3.99 -2.94
CA CYS A 161 -14.23 4.05 -2.85
C CYS A 161 -13.62 2.76 -2.28
N LEU A 162 -14.30 2.12 -1.32
CA LEU A 162 -13.93 0.82 -0.80
C LEU A 162 -13.94 -0.26 -1.89
N LEU A 163 -15.02 -0.33 -2.67
CA LEU A 163 -15.13 -1.29 -3.77
C LEU A 163 -14.08 -1.05 -4.86
N ILE A 164 -13.82 0.21 -5.21
CA ILE A 164 -12.79 0.58 -6.20
C ILE A 164 -11.40 0.19 -5.70
N PHE A 165 -11.11 0.43 -4.43
CA PHE A 165 -9.83 0.07 -3.81
C PHE A 165 -9.65 -1.44 -3.77
N LEU A 166 -10.63 -2.19 -3.29
CA LEU A 166 -10.61 -3.65 -3.26
C LEU A 166 -10.48 -4.28 -4.66
N ALA A 167 -11.15 -3.70 -5.67
CA ALA A 167 -10.99 -4.14 -7.06
C ALA A 167 -9.55 -3.95 -7.55
N GLY A 168 -8.92 -2.82 -7.22
CA GLY A 168 -7.50 -2.57 -7.53
C GLY A 168 -6.57 -3.57 -6.86
N ASP A 169 -6.75 -3.81 -5.56
CA ASP A 169 -5.94 -4.78 -4.82
C ASP A 169 -6.11 -6.22 -5.34
N LEU A 170 -7.34 -6.61 -5.66
CA LEU A 170 -7.62 -7.91 -6.27
C LEU A 170 -6.92 -8.07 -7.63
N LEU A 171 -7.02 -7.05 -8.49
CA LEU A 171 -6.36 -7.05 -9.80
C LEU A 171 -4.83 -7.08 -9.67
N ALA A 172 -4.27 -6.29 -8.74
CA ALA A 172 -2.84 -6.34 -8.44
C ALA A 172 -2.40 -7.75 -8.02
N GLY A 173 -3.16 -8.37 -7.11
CA GLY A 173 -2.91 -9.74 -6.66
C GLY A 173 -2.98 -10.76 -7.79
N LEU A 174 -3.97 -10.66 -8.66
CA LEU A 174 -4.10 -11.54 -9.83
C LEU A 174 -2.95 -11.37 -10.82
N ILE A 175 -2.48 -10.14 -11.05
CA ILE A 175 -1.33 -9.86 -11.93
C ILE A 175 -0.07 -10.46 -11.33
N VAL A 176 0.20 -10.23 -10.04
CA VAL A 176 1.37 -10.79 -9.35
C VAL A 176 1.30 -12.31 -9.34
N PHE A 177 0.15 -12.91 -9.04
CA PHE A 177 -0.05 -14.35 -9.07
C PHE A 177 0.16 -14.93 -10.49
N GLY A 178 -0.39 -14.28 -11.52
CA GLY A 178 -0.22 -14.74 -12.91
C GLY A 178 1.20 -14.64 -13.44
N LEU A 179 1.99 -13.66 -12.95
CA LEU A 179 3.38 -13.46 -13.40
C LEU A 179 4.39 -14.31 -12.60
N PHE A 180 4.11 -14.57 -11.31
CA PHE A 180 5.08 -15.15 -10.38
C PHE A 180 4.55 -16.39 -9.63
N GLY A 181 3.27 -16.78 -9.85
CA GLY A 181 2.59 -17.86 -9.10
C GLY A 181 3.09 -19.27 -9.41
N ASP A 182 3.72 -19.49 -10.56
CA ASP A 182 4.15 -20.82 -11.01
C ASP A 182 5.34 -21.42 -10.23
N GLY A 183 5.95 -20.64 -9.33
CA GLY A 183 7.04 -21.14 -8.47
C GLY A 183 6.60 -22.06 -7.33
N ALA A 184 5.30 -22.33 -7.16
CA ALA A 184 4.76 -23.14 -6.07
C ALA A 184 4.31 -24.56 -6.48
N VAL A 185 4.52 -24.97 -7.73
CA VAL A 185 4.31 -26.39 -8.11
C VAL A 185 5.50 -27.19 -7.58
N PRO A 186 5.35 -28.02 -6.54
CA PRO A 186 6.45 -28.83 -6.06
C PRO A 186 6.92 -29.74 -7.22
N ALA A 187 8.20 -29.63 -7.58
CA ALA A 187 8.85 -30.45 -8.61
C ALA A 187 8.76 -31.98 -8.39
N GLY A 188 8.05 -32.41 -7.35
CA GLY A 188 7.80 -33.80 -7.00
C GLY A 188 6.57 -34.44 -7.63
N ALA A 189 5.69 -33.70 -8.32
CA ALA A 189 4.49 -34.30 -8.93
C ALA A 189 4.75 -34.87 -10.35
N ALA A 190 5.81 -34.44 -11.04
CA ALA A 190 6.15 -34.90 -12.38
C ALA A 190 6.94 -36.22 -12.45
N ALA A 191 7.34 -36.78 -11.29
CA ALA A 191 8.15 -38.02 -11.23
C ALA A 191 7.37 -39.29 -10.89
N ARG A 192 6.04 -39.25 -10.93
CA ARG A 192 5.18 -40.42 -10.71
C ARG A 192 4.18 -40.60 -11.86
N GLY A 193 4.70 -40.77 -13.05
CA GLY A 193 3.99 -41.21 -14.22
C GLY A 193 4.78 -42.35 -14.89
#